data_921327c38fb808424fe37a93a141a7d4
#
_entry.id   921327c38fb808424fe37a93a141a7d4
#
_cell.length_a   1.000
_cell.length_b   1.000
_cell.length_c   1.000
_cell.angle_alpha   90.00
_cell.angle_beta   90.00
_cell.angle_gamma   90.00
#
_symmetry.space_group_name_H-M   'P 1'
#
loop_
_entity.id
_entity.type
_entity.pdbx_description
1 polymer ?
#
loop_
_entity_poly.entity_id
_entity_poly.type
_entity_poly.pdbx_seq_one_letter_code
_entity_poly.pdbx_strand_id
1 'polypeptide(L)'
;MRKAIAAVGGAVAAVAALRWLRRRKEDIDWRSARPPGAIVDVNGVPIHYIERGSGPAAAVLIHGFLGHTYSFRYLIPELAKDRRVVAVDLKGSGYSGRPQKGDYSLTEQARLVIRLMDKLGIDRASVVGHSLGGEVAMRLAANWPERVEKLVLAASVSGDRIPSLPVTPLIKPILWLIGRLFGRRIFRRQFYDPSKATKEVLEAYRRPLRIKGTGHAVYQTLRDMRREKAVDSSRITAPVLILWASHERILPRWVLSRLRKRFPQAKVVTIEGAGHVLLEEQPEQANRAVKSFLEGRDQAVERAAKVAPAL
;
A
#
# COMPACT_ATOMS: atom_id res chain seq x y z
N MET A 1 -49.17 9.27 10.53
CA MET A 1 -48.87 8.76 9.18
C MET A 1 -48.12 9.75 8.28
N ARG A 2 -48.63 10.97 8.01
CA ARG A 2 -47.95 11.95 7.10
C ARG A 2 -46.52 12.29 7.47
N LYS A 3 -46.16 12.46 8.77
CA LYS A 3 -44.78 12.75 9.20
C LYS A 3 -43.82 11.57 8.99
N ALA A 4 -44.26 10.33 9.13
CA ALA A 4 -43.45 9.12 8.87
C ALA A 4 -43.16 8.94 7.38
N ILE A 5 -44.13 9.20 6.51
CA ILE A 5 -44.00 9.12 5.04
C ILE A 5 -43.03 10.20 4.54
N ALA A 6 -43.06 11.42 5.11
CA ALA A 6 -42.13 12.52 4.80
C ALA A 6 -40.68 12.17 5.22
N ALA A 7 -40.49 11.54 6.39
CA ALA A 7 -39.19 11.12 6.88
C ALA A 7 -38.58 10.00 6.01
N VAL A 8 -39.37 9.03 5.58
CA VAL A 8 -38.93 7.95 4.66
C VAL A 8 -38.62 8.51 3.27
N GLY A 9 -39.45 9.42 2.75
CA GLY A 9 -39.19 10.11 1.48
C GLY A 9 -37.89 10.93 1.50
N GLY A 10 -37.63 11.65 2.60
CA GLY A 10 -36.39 12.41 2.81
C GLY A 10 -35.16 11.50 2.88
N ALA A 11 -35.24 10.36 3.58
CA ALA A 11 -34.15 9.39 3.66
C ALA A 11 -33.85 8.74 2.31
N VAL A 12 -34.88 8.38 1.52
CA VAL A 12 -34.73 7.82 0.18
C VAL A 12 -34.12 8.86 -0.77
N ALA A 13 -34.58 10.12 -0.73
CA ALA A 13 -34.02 11.21 -1.52
C ALA A 13 -32.55 11.49 -1.14
N ALA A 14 -32.21 11.48 0.14
CA ALA A 14 -30.85 11.64 0.61
C ALA A 14 -29.93 10.49 0.17
N VAL A 15 -30.43 9.24 0.21
CA VAL A 15 -29.70 8.07 -0.29
C VAL A 15 -29.55 8.12 -1.82
N ALA A 16 -30.56 8.57 -2.54
CA ALA A 16 -30.48 8.75 -3.99
C ALA A 16 -29.51 9.87 -4.39
N ALA A 17 -29.54 11.00 -3.69
CA ALA A 17 -28.60 12.11 -3.86
C ALA A 17 -27.15 11.69 -3.53
N LEU A 18 -26.95 10.95 -2.44
CA LEU A 18 -25.65 10.38 -2.09
C LEU A 18 -25.17 9.36 -3.12
N ARG A 19 -26.05 8.52 -3.67
CA ARG A 19 -25.73 7.60 -4.78
C ARG A 19 -25.38 8.34 -6.06
N TRP A 20 -26.11 9.41 -6.39
CA TRP A 20 -25.83 10.25 -7.58
C TRP A 20 -24.50 11.01 -7.45
N LEU A 21 -24.24 11.61 -6.28
CA LEU A 21 -22.96 12.27 -5.97
C LEU A 21 -21.78 11.27 -5.99
N ARG A 22 -22.00 10.04 -5.56
CA ARG A 22 -21.03 8.95 -5.59
C ARG A 22 -20.71 8.53 -7.04
N ARG A 23 -21.74 8.37 -7.90
CA ARG A 23 -21.56 8.01 -9.32
C ARG A 23 -20.72 9.04 -10.08
N ARG A 24 -20.82 10.33 -9.74
CA ARG A 24 -20.01 11.39 -10.38
C ARG A 24 -18.52 11.35 -10.03
N LYS A 25 -18.09 10.58 -9.00
CA LYS A 25 -16.68 10.48 -8.61
C LYS A 25 -16.03 9.19 -9.06
N GLU A 26 -16.76 8.12 -9.20
CA GLU A 26 -16.32 6.88 -9.81
C GLU A 26 -16.81 6.86 -11.27
N ASP A 27 -16.20 7.70 -12.09
CA ASP A 27 -16.62 7.96 -13.47
C ASP A 27 -15.71 7.30 -14.52
N ILE A 28 -14.59 6.72 -14.10
CA ILE A 28 -13.64 6.04 -14.98
C ILE A 28 -13.96 4.55 -15.04
N ASP A 29 -14.17 4.03 -16.24
CA ASP A 29 -14.14 2.58 -16.46
C ASP A 29 -12.70 2.11 -16.45
N TRP A 30 -12.38 1.05 -15.70
CA TRP A 30 -10.99 0.59 -15.56
C TRP A 30 -10.39 0.13 -16.89
N ARG A 31 -11.22 -0.43 -17.81
CA ARG A 31 -10.76 -0.86 -19.15
C ARG A 31 -10.36 0.32 -20.03
N SER A 32 -10.95 1.48 -19.80
CA SER A 32 -10.62 2.72 -20.53
C SER A 32 -9.55 3.57 -19.86
N ALA A 33 -9.10 3.21 -18.65
CA ALA A 33 -8.16 4.01 -17.87
C ALA A 33 -6.75 4.12 -18.49
N ARG A 34 -6.35 3.13 -19.32
CA ARG A 34 -5.06 3.08 -20.05
C ARG A 34 -3.87 3.48 -19.17
N PRO A 35 -3.58 2.77 -18.08
CA PRO A 35 -2.44 3.07 -17.23
C PRO A 35 -1.12 2.76 -17.94
N PRO A 36 0.00 3.39 -17.55
CA PRO A 36 1.31 2.91 -17.91
C PRO A 36 1.56 1.53 -17.27
N GLY A 37 2.28 0.64 -17.94
CA GLY A 37 2.55 -0.73 -17.47
C GLY A 37 1.71 -1.77 -18.18
N ALA A 38 1.47 -2.89 -17.51
CA ALA A 38 0.73 -4.03 -18.07
C ALA A 38 -0.36 -4.52 -17.12
N ILE A 39 -1.33 -5.24 -17.67
CA ILE A 39 -2.37 -5.92 -16.91
C ILE A 39 -2.32 -7.40 -17.29
N VAL A 40 -2.31 -8.26 -16.29
CA VAL A 40 -2.38 -9.71 -16.46
C VAL A 40 -3.51 -10.28 -15.63
N ASP A 41 -4.22 -11.27 -16.16
CA ASP A 41 -5.21 -12.01 -15.36
C ASP A 41 -4.51 -12.92 -14.37
N VAL A 42 -4.83 -12.74 -13.09
CA VAL A 42 -4.36 -13.58 -12.00
C VAL A 42 -5.60 -14.20 -11.34
N ASN A 43 -5.94 -15.41 -11.73
CA ASN A 43 -7.10 -16.16 -11.22
C ASN A 43 -8.43 -15.39 -11.35
N GLY A 44 -8.70 -14.83 -12.53
CA GLY A 44 -9.91 -14.07 -12.80
C GLY A 44 -9.88 -12.65 -12.24
N VAL A 45 -8.75 -12.20 -11.69
CA VAL A 45 -8.55 -10.83 -11.24
C VAL A 45 -7.53 -10.15 -12.14
N PRO A 46 -7.92 -9.13 -12.92
CA PRO A 46 -6.95 -8.34 -13.68
C PRO A 46 -6.03 -7.58 -12.72
N ILE A 47 -4.74 -7.91 -12.70
CA ILE A 47 -3.73 -7.26 -11.88
C ILE A 47 -2.87 -6.36 -12.75
N HIS A 48 -2.85 -5.08 -12.42
CA HIS A 48 -1.97 -4.10 -13.04
C HIS A 48 -0.61 -4.10 -12.36
N TYR A 49 0.45 -3.99 -13.16
CA TYR A 49 1.82 -3.88 -12.67
C TYR A 49 2.68 -3.02 -13.60
N ILE A 50 3.75 -2.49 -13.04
CA ILE A 50 4.83 -1.84 -13.79
C ILE A 50 6.07 -2.72 -13.65
N GLU A 51 6.65 -3.11 -14.78
CA GLU A 51 7.90 -3.85 -14.83
C GLU A 51 8.99 -3.01 -15.47
N ARG A 52 10.19 -3.00 -14.87
CA ARG A 52 11.38 -2.30 -15.37
C ARG A 52 12.65 -3.09 -15.01
N GLY A 53 13.68 -2.92 -15.85
CA GLY A 53 14.95 -3.62 -15.67
C GLY A 53 14.90 -5.09 -16.04
N SER A 54 16.06 -5.74 -16.09
CA SER A 54 16.22 -7.14 -16.59
C SER A 54 17.33 -7.91 -15.88
N GLY A 55 17.79 -7.46 -14.71
CA GLY A 55 18.83 -8.16 -13.94
C GLY A 55 18.40 -9.54 -13.43
N PRO A 56 19.34 -10.39 -13.00
CA PRO A 56 19.06 -11.74 -12.50
C PRO A 56 18.30 -11.74 -11.17
N ALA A 57 18.46 -10.70 -10.35
CA ALA A 57 17.73 -10.54 -9.12
C ALA A 57 16.40 -9.80 -9.36
N ALA A 58 15.35 -10.20 -8.66
CA ALA A 58 14.04 -9.56 -8.75
C ALA A 58 13.69 -8.78 -7.49
N ALA A 59 12.93 -7.69 -7.66
CA ALA A 59 12.30 -6.92 -6.57
C ALA A 59 10.82 -6.72 -6.85
N VAL A 60 9.97 -7.03 -5.86
CA VAL A 60 8.52 -6.81 -5.90
C VAL A 60 8.15 -5.69 -4.94
N LEU A 61 7.44 -4.67 -5.43
CA LEU A 61 7.08 -3.47 -4.67
C LEU A 61 5.57 -3.44 -4.44
N ILE A 62 5.15 -3.33 -3.17
CA ILE A 62 3.75 -3.43 -2.72
C ILE A 62 3.36 -2.15 -2.00
N HIS A 63 2.42 -1.39 -2.57
CA HIS A 63 1.97 -0.09 -2.08
C HIS A 63 1.05 -0.16 -0.85
N GLY A 64 0.90 0.97 -0.16
CA GLY A 64 0.02 1.13 0.99
C GLY A 64 -1.47 1.29 0.66
N PHE A 65 -2.29 1.45 1.70
CA PHE A 65 -3.73 1.67 1.56
C PHE A 65 -4.05 2.91 0.71
N LEU A 66 -4.94 2.77 -0.26
CA LEU A 66 -5.29 3.78 -1.27
C LEU A 66 -4.12 4.25 -2.15
N GLY A 67 -2.96 3.57 -2.06
CA GLY A 67 -1.83 3.79 -2.94
C GLY A 67 -1.96 3.01 -4.26
N HIS A 68 -0.91 3.11 -5.05
CA HIS A 68 -0.71 2.32 -6.28
C HIS A 68 0.77 2.40 -6.70
N THR A 69 1.12 1.79 -7.82
CA THR A 69 2.50 1.71 -8.34
C THR A 69 3.23 3.06 -8.42
N TYR A 70 2.51 4.17 -8.55
CA TYR A 70 3.08 5.53 -8.56
C TYR A 70 3.85 5.89 -7.28
N SER A 71 3.51 5.26 -6.14
CA SER A 71 4.24 5.43 -4.88
C SER A 71 5.73 5.09 -5.00
N PHE A 72 6.09 4.29 -5.99
CA PHE A 72 7.46 3.82 -6.22
C PHE A 72 8.14 4.49 -7.42
N ARG A 73 7.60 5.60 -7.95
CA ARG A 73 8.13 6.26 -9.15
C ARG A 73 9.61 6.65 -9.09
N TYR A 74 10.13 6.88 -7.88
CA TYR A 74 11.54 7.19 -7.65
C TYR A 74 12.39 5.95 -7.31
N LEU A 75 11.79 4.91 -6.73
CA LEU A 75 12.49 3.68 -6.38
C LEU A 75 12.64 2.74 -7.57
N ILE A 76 11.62 2.63 -8.43
CA ILE A 76 11.63 1.77 -9.61
C ILE A 76 12.86 2.02 -10.51
N PRO A 77 13.13 3.26 -10.98
CA PRO A 77 14.26 3.51 -11.89
C PRO A 77 15.61 3.25 -11.22
N GLU A 78 15.70 3.45 -9.90
CA GLU A 78 16.96 3.21 -9.18
C GLU A 78 17.28 1.72 -9.07
N LEU A 79 16.29 0.90 -8.72
CA LEU A 79 16.47 -0.54 -8.62
C LEU A 79 16.56 -1.23 -9.99
N ALA A 80 15.91 -0.66 -11.00
CA ALA A 80 15.92 -1.22 -12.36
C ALA A 80 17.28 -1.12 -13.07
N LYS A 81 18.25 -0.43 -12.49
CA LYS A 81 19.62 -0.35 -13.01
C LYS A 81 20.34 -1.70 -12.97
N ASP A 82 20.00 -2.55 -12.01
CA ASP A 82 20.72 -3.80 -11.75
C ASP A 82 19.82 -5.02 -11.49
N ARG A 83 18.49 -4.85 -11.46
CA ARG A 83 17.54 -5.94 -11.20
C ARG A 83 16.23 -5.80 -11.94
N ARG A 84 15.49 -6.87 -12.03
CA ARG A 84 14.11 -6.87 -12.53
C ARG A 84 13.18 -6.37 -11.45
N VAL A 85 12.45 -5.27 -11.68
CA VAL A 85 11.57 -4.62 -10.70
C VAL A 85 10.13 -4.73 -11.15
N VAL A 86 9.27 -5.28 -10.28
CA VAL A 86 7.83 -5.38 -10.49
C VAL A 86 7.10 -4.63 -9.38
N ALA A 87 6.50 -3.49 -9.69
CA ALA A 87 5.59 -2.80 -8.79
C ALA A 87 4.16 -3.21 -9.12
N VAL A 88 3.39 -3.66 -8.13
CA VAL A 88 2.04 -4.21 -8.31
C VAL A 88 0.98 -3.28 -7.73
N ASP A 89 -0.12 -3.11 -8.44
CA ASP A 89 -1.35 -2.57 -7.89
C ASP A 89 -2.17 -3.71 -7.26
N LEU A 90 -2.41 -3.65 -5.97
CA LEU A 90 -3.18 -4.64 -5.25
C LEU A 90 -4.63 -4.71 -5.77
N LYS A 91 -5.27 -5.87 -5.70
CA LYS A 91 -6.68 -6.04 -6.05
C LYS A 91 -7.54 -4.97 -5.38
N GLY A 92 -8.32 -4.27 -6.17
CA GLY A 92 -9.18 -3.18 -5.69
C GLY A 92 -8.51 -1.82 -5.62
N SER A 93 -7.21 -1.72 -5.90
CA SER A 93 -6.41 -0.48 -5.85
C SER A 93 -5.80 -0.16 -7.21
N GLY A 94 -5.30 1.06 -7.35
CA GLY A 94 -4.62 1.50 -8.56
C GLY A 94 -5.46 1.26 -9.80
N TYR A 95 -4.90 0.52 -10.74
CA TYR A 95 -5.56 0.13 -11.98
C TYR A 95 -5.89 -1.38 -12.04
N SER A 96 -5.72 -2.10 -10.93
CA SER A 96 -6.14 -3.50 -10.81
C SER A 96 -7.65 -3.66 -10.75
N GLY A 97 -8.15 -4.85 -11.08
CA GLY A 97 -9.56 -5.19 -11.06
C GLY A 97 -10.24 -5.03 -9.70
N ARG A 98 -11.54 -4.72 -9.74
CA ARG A 98 -12.40 -4.50 -8.56
C ARG A 98 -13.60 -5.42 -8.59
N PRO A 99 -13.43 -6.77 -8.52
CA PRO A 99 -14.53 -7.69 -8.56
C PRO A 99 -15.51 -7.40 -7.43
N GLN A 100 -16.82 -7.52 -7.75
CA GLN A 100 -17.91 -7.26 -6.78
C GLN A 100 -17.97 -8.34 -5.69
N LYS A 101 -17.48 -9.54 -5.98
CA LYS A 101 -17.41 -10.67 -5.06
C LYS A 101 -15.95 -11.12 -4.90
N GLY A 102 -15.67 -11.79 -3.79
CA GLY A 102 -14.35 -12.36 -3.51
C GLY A 102 -13.72 -11.83 -2.23
N ASP A 103 -12.62 -12.43 -1.88
CA ASP A 103 -11.83 -12.11 -0.70
C ASP A 103 -10.90 -10.93 -0.97
N TYR A 104 -10.92 -9.92 -0.11
CA TYR A 104 -10.05 -8.73 -0.12
C TYR A 104 -9.12 -8.69 1.09
N SER A 105 -8.96 -9.82 1.78
CA SER A 105 -8.04 -9.96 2.89
C SER A 105 -6.59 -9.71 2.47
N LEU A 106 -5.73 -9.32 3.40
CA LEU A 106 -4.31 -9.09 3.11
C LEU A 106 -3.59 -10.39 2.78
N THR A 107 -4.07 -11.51 3.31
CA THR A 107 -3.58 -12.86 2.94
C THR A 107 -3.91 -13.18 1.48
N GLU A 108 -5.10 -12.84 1.01
CA GLU A 108 -5.45 -13.00 -0.42
C GLU A 108 -4.64 -12.05 -1.30
N GLN A 109 -4.41 -10.81 -0.87
CA GLN A 109 -3.51 -9.89 -1.58
C GLN A 109 -2.10 -10.49 -1.74
N ALA A 110 -1.53 -11.05 -0.66
CA ALA A 110 -0.23 -11.73 -0.72
C ALA A 110 -0.24 -12.92 -1.67
N ARG A 111 -1.32 -13.73 -1.67
CA ARG A 111 -1.49 -14.84 -2.61
C ARG A 111 -1.54 -14.38 -4.06
N LEU A 112 -2.25 -13.29 -4.36
CA LEU A 112 -2.30 -12.73 -5.72
C LEU A 112 -0.94 -12.22 -6.16
N VAL A 113 -0.12 -11.65 -5.27
CA VAL A 113 1.26 -11.24 -5.58
C VAL A 113 2.13 -12.47 -5.91
N ILE A 114 2.05 -13.56 -5.14
CA ILE A 114 2.76 -14.81 -5.46
C ILE A 114 2.36 -15.34 -6.84
N ARG A 115 1.07 -15.40 -7.12
CA ARG A 115 0.59 -15.87 -8.43
C ARG A 115 0.98 -14.93 -9.59
N LEU A 116 1.10 -13.63 -9.33
CA LEU A 116 1.67 -12.70 -10.30
C LEU A 116 3.15 -13.02 -10.54
N MET A 117 3.93 -13.28 -9.48
CA MET A 117 5.32 -13.71 -9.60
C MET A 117 5.43 -14.98 -10.45
N ASP A 118 4.57 -15.99 -10.23
CA ASP A 118 4.53 -17.23 -11.01
C ASP A 118 4.28 -16.95 -12.50
N LYS A 119 3.28 -16.10 -12.80
CA LYS A 119 2.97 -15.73 -14.20
C LYS A 119 4.10 -14.96 -14.89
N LEU A 120 4.91 -14.25 -14.13
CA LEU A 120 6.06 -13.50 -14.63
C LEU A 120 7.36 -14.31 -14.61
N GLY A 121 7.33 -15.58 -14.19
CA GLY A 121 8.53 -16.42 -14.09
C GLY A 121 9.52 -15.92 -13.04
N ILE A 122 9.01 -15.39 -11.92
CA ILE A 122 9.83 -14.92 -10.79
C ILE A 122 9.73 -15.95 -9.67
N ASP A 123 10.72 -16.79 -9.52
CA ASP A 123 10.73 -17.83 -8.48
C ASP A 123 10.96 -17.24 -7.10
N ARG A 124 11.85 -16.27 -6.98
CA ARG A 124 12.23 -15.62 -5.73
C ARG A 124 12.51 -14.13 -5.95
N ALA A 125 12.12 -13.28 -4.99
CA ALA A 125 12.33 -11.84 -5.08
C ALA A 125 12.61 -11.21 -3.72
N SER A 126 13.32 -10.10 -3.72
CA SER A 126 13.29 -9.16 -2.60
C SER A 126 11.98 -8.39 -2.61
N VAL A 127 11.32 -8.26 -1.46
CA VAL A 127 9.98 -7.65 -1.37
C VAL A 127 10.05 -6.35 -0.58
N VAL A 128 9.54 -5.27 -1.16
CA VAL A 128 9.44 -3.95 -0.52
C VAL A 128 7.98 -3.61 -0.31
N GLY A 129 7.53 -3.51 0.94
CA GLY A 129 6.17 -3.14 1.29
C GLY A 129 6.09 -1.77 1.97
N HIS A 130 5.23 -0.89 1.48
CA HIS A 130 4.96 0.40 2.11
C HIS A 130 3.65 0.35 2.91
N SER A 131 3.67 0.83 4.16
CA SER A 131 2.47 0.97 5.02
C SER A 131 1.68 -0.35 5.09
N LEU A 132 0.42 -0.39 4.67
CA LEU A 132 -0.39 -1.62 4.57
C LEU A 132 0.25 -2.68 3.65
N GLY A 133 0.93 -2.25 2.59
CA GLY A 133 1.69 -3.15 1.70
C GLY A 133 2.84 -3.86 2.43
N GLY A 134 3.34 -3.28 3.52
CA GLY A 134 4.30 -3.95 4.40
C GLY A 134 3.68 -5.16 5.11
N GLU A 135 2.41 -5.09 5.51
CA GLU A 135 1.72 -6.27 6.07
C GLU A 135 1.47 -7.33 5.01
N VAL A 136 1.08 -6.94 3.80
CA VAL A 136 0.97 -7.88 2.67
C VAL A 136 2.33 -8.57 2.42
N ALA A 137 3.42 -7.80 2.44
CA ALA A 137 4.79 -8.32 2.29
C ALA A 137 5.18 -9.28 3.42
N MET A 138 4.84 -8.95 4.67
CA MET A 138 5.06 -9.85 5.81
C MET A 138 4.26 -11.15 5.68
N ARG A 139 2.98 -11.08 5.24
CA ARG A 139 2.15 -12.29 5.00
C ARG A 139 2.71 -13.14 3.87
N LEU A 140 3.20 -12.49 2.82
CA LEU A 140 3.89 -13.17 1.73
C LEU A 140 5.12 -13.92 2.27
N ALA A 141 6.00 -13.24 3.02
CA ALA A 141 7.22 -13.81 3.57
C ALA A 141 6.94 -14.91 4.62
N ALA A 142 5.84 -14.82 5.40
CA ALA A 142 5.48 -15.83 6.39
C ALA A 142 4.84 -17.08 5.76
N ASN A 143 4.08 -16.93 4.67
CA ASN A 143 3.36 -18.04 4.06
C ASN A 143 4.14 -18.73 2.92
N TRP A 144 5.09 -18.03 2.29
CA TRP A 144 5.96 -18.51 1.23
C TRP A 144 7.40 -18.01 1.47
N PRO A 145 8.06 -18.43 2.58
CA PRO A 145 9.38 -17.93 2.95
C PRO A 145 10.45 -18.21 1.89
N GLU A 146 10.33 -19.32 1.15
CA GLU A 146 11.22 -19.68 0.05
C GLU A 146 11.16 -18.70 -1.14
N ARG A 147 10.05 -17.95 -1.28
CA ARG A 147 9.83 -16.99 -2.37
C ARG A 147 10.40 -15.60 -2.07
N VAL A 148 10.82 -15.35 -0.81
CA VAL A 148 11.33 -14.03 -0.38
C VAL A 148 12.81 -14.11 -0.07
N GLU A 149 13.59 -13.30 -0.79
CA GLU A 149 15.03 -13.19 -0.58
C GLU A 149 15.35 -12.22 0.57
N LYS A 150 14.79 -11.02 0.53
CA LYS A 150 14.92 -9.96 1.52
C LYS A 150 13.58 -9.23 1.68
N LEU A 151 13.32 -8.70 2.86
CA LEU A 151 12.09 -7.99 3.18
C LEU A 151 12.39 -6.55 3.62
N VAL A 152 11.79 -5.57 2.95
CA VAL A 152 11.87 -4.15 3.32
C VAL A 152 10.49 -3.65 3.73
N LEU A 153 10.41 -3.11 4.94
CA LEU A 153 9.20 -2.58 5.57
C LEU A 153 9.31 -1.06 5.68
N ALA A 154 8.75 -0.33 4.71
CA ALA A 154 8.81 1.13 4.66
C ALA A 154 7.56 1.74 5.32
N ALA A 155 7.71 2.48 6.43
CA ALA A 155 6.60 3.03 7.23
C ALA A 155 5.46 2.01 7.37
N SER A 156 5.82 0.76 7.67
CA SER A 156 4.91 -0.38 7.66
C SER A 156 4.07 -0.46 8.94
N VAL A 157 2.85 -0.97 8.83
CA VAL A 157 2.09 -1.45 9.98
C VAL A 157 2.81 -2.66 10.60
N SER A 158 2.48 -2.99 11.85
CA SER A 158 3.24 -4.00 12.63
C SER A 158 2.85 -5.46 12.36
N GLY A 159 1.83 -5.73 11.54
CA GLY A 159 1.29 -7.08 11.32
C GLY A 159 0.51 -7.64 12.52
N ASP A 160 0.18 -6.80 13.48
CA ASP A 160 -0.71 -7.17 14.58
C ASP A 160 -2.16 -7.22 14.10
N ARG A 161 -3.00 -7.92 14.86
CA ARG A 161 -4.44 -7.90 14.60
C ARG A 161 -4.96 -6.47 14.68
N ILE A 162 -5.60 -5.99 13.62
CA ILE A 162 -6.20 -4.66 13.59
C ILE A 162 -7.42 -4.65 14.51
N PRO A 163 -7.49 -3.73 15.51
CA PRO A 163 -8.66 -3.61 16.38
C PRO A 163 -9.93 -3.42 15.56
N SER A 164 -10.96 -4.16 15.90
CA SER A 164 -12.20 -4.19 15.13
C SER A 164 -13.09 -3.00 15.46
N LEU A 165 -12.97 -1.89 14.74
CA LEU A 165 -14.06 -0.94 14.64
C LEU A 165 -15.21 -1.59 13.83
N PRO A 166 -16.48 -1.44 14.22
CA PRO A 166 -17.60 -2.03 13.48
C PRO A 166 -17.70 -1.41 12.08
N VAL A 167 -17.19 -2.13 11.07
CA VAL A 167 -17.33 -1.73 9.67
C VAL A 167 -18.69 -2.24 9.17
N THR A 168 -19.75 -1.52 9.51
CA THR A 168 -21.08 -1.81 8.98
C THR A 168 -21.25 -1.16 7.60
N PRO A 169 -22.18 -1.64 6.76
CA PRO A 169 -22.48 -0.97 5.49
C PRO A 169 -22.85 0.52 5.63
N LEU A 170 -23.35 0.93 6.79
CA LEU A 170 -23.71 2.30 7.12
C LEU A 170 -22.50 3.26 7.22
N ILE A 171 -21.29 2.74 7.44
CA ILE A 171 -20.07 3.57 7.46
C ILE A 171 -19.63 4.04 6.06
N LYS A 172 -20.07 3.34 4.98
CA LYS A 172 -19.70 3.70 3.60
C LYS A 172 -19.96 5.16 3.23
N PRO A 173 -21.17 5.72 3.47
CA PRO A 173 -21.43 7.14 3.15
C PRO A 173 -20.60 8.09 4.01
N ILE A 174 -20.30 7.73 5.26
CA ILE A 174 -19.47 8.54 6.17
C ILE A 174 -18.03 8.57 5.69
N LEU A 175 -17.41 7.43 5.39
CA LEU A 175 -16.06 7.36 4.84
C LEU A 175 -15.95 8.10 3.52
N TRP A 176 -16.97 8.03 2.68
CA TRP A 176 -17.03 8.76 1.43
C TRP A 176 -17.11 10.28 1.66
N LEU A 177 -17.94 10.74 2.59
CA LEU A 177 -18.08 12.16 2.93
C LEU A 177 -16.75 12.72 3.50
N ILE A 178 -16.11 11.99 4.42
CA ILE A 178 -14.80 12.34 4.97
C ILE A 178 -13.76 12.42 3.84
N GLY A 179 -13.69 11.44 2.96
CA GLY A 179 -12.78 11.44 1.80
C GLY A 179 -13.05 12.61 0.85
N ARG A 180 -14.33 13.04 0.70
CA ARG A 180 -14.70 14.19 -0.13
C ARG A 180 -14.28 15.51 0.49
N LEU A 181 -14.58 15.71 1.77
CA LEU A 181 -14.39 17.01 2.44
C LEU A 181 -12.92 17.21 2.83
N PHE A 182 -12.27 16.16 3.27
CA PHE A 182 -10.95 16.22 3.90
C PHE A 182 -9.87 15.43 3.16
N GLY A 183 -10.18 14.71 2.10
CA GLY A 183 -9.24 13.78 1.44
C GLY A 183 -7.92 14.44 1.03
N ARG A 184 -7.96 15.68 0.48
CA ARG A 184 -6.75 16.46 0.17
C ARG A 184 -5.92 16.78 1.41
N ARG A 185 -6.58 17.19 2.52
CA ARG A 185 -5.92 17.54 3.76
C ARG A 185 -5.32 16.29 4.42
N ILE A 186 -6.07 15.18 4.44
CA ILE A 186 -5.61 13.88 4.96
C ILE A 186 -4.42 13.39 4.15
N PHE A 187 -4.47 13.49 2.82
CA PHE A 187 -3.37 13.10 1.96
C PHE A 187 -2.12 13.95 2.23
N ARG A 188 -2.25 15.28 2.30
CA ARG A 188 -1.13 16.18 2.60
C ARG A 188 -0.49 15.92 3.97
N ARG A 189 -1.25 15.45 4.95
CA ARG A 189 -0.71 15.10 6.28
C ARG A 189 0.25 13.91 6.26
N GLN A 190 0.27 13.13 5.18
CA GLN A 190 1.23 12.04 5.00
C GLN A 190 2.64 12.56 4.72
N PHE A 191 2.76 13.80 4.25
CA PHE A 191 4.04 14.46 4.00
C PHE A 191 4.48 15.25 5.25
N TYR A 192 5.78 15.25 5.51
CA TYR A 192 6.41 16.18 6.45
C TYR A 192 6.37 17.59 5.87
N ASP A 193 6.81 17.73 4.60
CA ASP A 193 6.68 18.95 3.81
C ASP A 193 5.45 18.88 2.88
N PRO A 194 4.34 19.56 3.25
CA PRO A 194 3.12 19.53 2.45
C PRO A 194 3.26 20.14 1.04
N SER A 195 4.33 20.90 0.75
CA SER A 195 4.59 21.47 -0.57
C SER A 195 4.89 20.39 -1.61
N LYS A 196 5.49 19.27 -1.17
CA LYS A 196 5.76 18.09 -2.02
C LYS A 196 4.50 17.36 -2.50
N ALA A 197 3.35 17.59 -1.84
CA ALA A 197 2.05 17.15 -2.31
C ALA A 197 1.52 18.11 -3.41
N THR A 198 2.23 18.18 -4.52
CA THR A 198 1.91 19.05 -5.68
C THR A 198 0.56 18.68 -6.30
N LYS A 199 0.09 19.52 -7.23
CA LYS A 199 -1.17 19.25 -7.97
C LYS A 199 -1.06 17.96 -8.77
N GLU A 200 0.09 17.71 -9.38
CA GLU A 200 0.41 16.51 -10.18
C GLU A 200 0.38 15.27 -9.32
N VAL A 201 1.03 15.29 -8.15
CA VAL A 201 1.04 14.19 -7.18
C VAL A 201 -0.39 13.89 -6.69
N LEU A 202 -1.14 14.94 -6.31
CA LEU A 202 -2.53 14.80 -5.88
C LEU A 202 -3.42 14.19 -6.98
N GLU A 203 -3.26 14.59 -8.25
CA GLU A 203 -4.06 14.06 -9.35
C GLU A 203 -3.64 12.63 -9.71
N ALA A 204 -2.34 12.30 -9.66
CA ALA A 204 -1.86 10.95 -9.87
C ALA A 204 -2.51 9.95 -8.89
N TYR A 205 -2.58 10.30 -7.60
CA TYR A 205 -3.27 9.47 -6.61
C TYR A 205 -4.80 9.49 -6.74
N ARG A 206 -5.37 10.62 -7.13
CA ARG A 206 -6.82 10.79 -7.25
C ARG A 206 -7.40 10.03 -8.44
N ARG A 207 -6.68 9.97 -9.56
CA ARG A 207 -7.19 9.38 -10.80
C ARG A 207 -7.64 7.92 -10.64
N PRO A 208 -6.85 6.98 -10.05
CA PRO A 208 -7.29 5.60 -9.83
C PRO A 208 -8.47 5.48 -8.85
N LEU A 209 -8.60 6.43 -7.90
CA LEU A 209 -9.72 6.44 -6.95
C LEU A 209 -11.06 6.76 -7.62
N ARG A 210 -11.04 7.31 -8.85
CA ARG A 210 -12.23 7.57 -9.67
C ARG A 210 -12.69 6.34 -10.46
N ILE A 211 -11.93 5.25 -10.47
CA ILE A 211 -12.32 4.03 -11.17
C ILE A 211 -13.53 3.41 -10.47
N LYS A 212 -14.55 3.04 -11.28
CA LYS A 212 -15.79 2.43 -10.80
C LYS A 212 -15.51 1.20 -9.95
N GLY A 213 -16.17 1.11 -8.79
CA GLY A 213 -16.01 0.01 -7.84
C GLY A 213 -14.95 0.25 -6.75
N THR A 214 -14.20 1.37 -6.78
CA THR A 214 -13.17 1.67 -5.77
C THR A 214 -13.76 1.72 -4.35
N GLY A 215 -14.85 2.43 -4.13
CA GLY A 215 -15.47 2.50 -2.79
C GLY A 215 -16.01 1.16 -2.31
N HIS A 216 -16.43 0.27 -3.23
CA HIS A 216 -16.75 -1.10 -2.88
C HIS A 216 -15.50 -1.87 -2.44
N ALA A 217 -14.43 -1.82 -3.23
CA ALA A 217 -13.17 -2.49 -2.93
C ALA A 217 -12.56 -2.03 -1.61
N VAL A 218 -12.53 -0.71 -1.35
CA VAL A 218 -12.10 -0.14 -0.07
C VAL A 218 -12.89 -0.70 1.11
N TYR A 219 -14.22 -0.73 0.99
CA TYR A 219 -15.06 -1.32 2.03
C TYR A 219 -14.77 -2.80 2.25
N GLN A 220 -14.62 -3.59 1.19
CA GLN A 220 -14.32 -5.01 1.29
C GLN A 220 -12.95 -5.23 1.96
N THR A 221 -11.94 -4.47 1.56
CA THR A 221 -10.61 -4.52 2.19
C THR A 221 -10.69 -4.25 3.69
N LEU A 222 -11.35 -3.15 4.10
CA LEU A 222 -11.52 -2.80 5.52
C LEU A 222 -12.33 -3.86 6.30
N ARG A 223 -13.32 -4.49 5.67
CA ARG A 223 -14.11 -5.58 6.26
C ARG A 223 -13.27 -6.83 6.47
N ASP A 224 -12.50 -7.22 5.44
CA ASP A 224 -11.80 -8.51 5.43
C ASP A 224 -10.52 -8.46 6.26
N MET A 225 -9.81 -7.32 6.28
CA MET A 225 -8.67 -7.08 7.19
C MET A 225 -8.98 -7.36 8.66
N ARG A 226 -10.21 -7.10 9.10
CA ARG A 226 -10.63 -7.32 10.50
C ARG A 226 -10.68 -8.79 10.92
N ARG A 227 -10.78 -9.68 9.94
CA ARG A 227 -10.83 -11.13 10.15
C ARG A 227 -9.45 -11.76 10.16
N GLU A 228 -8.44 -10.97 9.80
CA GLU A 228 -7.06 -11.42 9.73
C GLU A 228 -6.48 -11.69 11.12
N LYS A 229 -5.76 -12.79 11.23
CA LYS A 229 -4.90 -13.06 12.39
C LYS A 229 -3.63 -12.23 12.28
N ALA A 230 -2.98 -11.99 13.41
CA ALA A 230 -1.64 -11.42 13.43
C ALA A 230 -0.69 -12.27 12.57
N VAL A 231 0.26 -11.61 11.92
CA VAL A 231 1.29 -12.30 11.13
C VAL A 231 2.19 -13.08 12.08
N ASP A 232 2.42 -14.35 11.79
CA ASP A 232 3.43 -15.16 12.47
C ASP A 232 4.83 -14.85 11.93
N SER A 233 5.53 -13.93 12.60
CA SER A 233 6.87 -13.50 12.18
C SER A 233 7.95 -14.56 12.39
N SER A 234 7.71 -15.61 13.20
CA SER A 234 8.68 -16.70 13.38
C SER A 234 8.92 -17.48 12.07
N ARG A 235 7.96 -17.42 11.14
CA ARG A 235 8.04 -18.04 9.83
C ARG A 235 8.78 -17.20 8.78
N ILE A 236 9.11 -15.95 9.11
CA ILE A 236 9.83 -15.05 8.20
C ILE A 236 11.33 -15.25 8.39
N THR A 237 11.95 -15.95 7.46
CA THR A 237 13.39 -16.29 7.48
C THR A 237 14.25 -15.27 6.73
N ALA A 238 13.63 -14.47 5.88
CA ALA A 238 14.32 -13.46 5.10
C ALA A 238 14.91 -12.35 6.00
N PRO A 239 16.12 -11.83 5.70
CA PRO A 239 16.63 -10.61 6.32
C PRO A 239 15.65 -9.44 6.18
N VAL A 240 15.51 -8.63 7.23
CA VAL A 240 14.53 -7.53 7.28
C VAL A 240 15.22 -6.18 7.42
N LEU A 241 14.79 -5.21 6.60
CA LEU A 241 15.08 -3.78 6.76
C LEU A 241 13.79 -3.05 7.13
N ILE A 242 13.82 -2.26 8.17
CA ILE A 242 12.74 -1.35 8.56
C ILE A 242 13.18 0.08 8.20
N LEU A 243 12.46 0.73 7.30
CA LEU A 243 12.59 2.16 7.04
C LEU A 243 11.49 2.90 7.80
N TRP A 244 11.88 3.87 8.62
CA TRP A 244 10.94 4.66 9.41
C TRP A 244 11.13 6.15 9.14
N ALA A 245 10.03 6.90 9.06
CA ALA A 245 10.07 8.33 8.84
C ALA A 245 10.31 9.07 10.16
N SER A 246 11.23 10.06 10.19
CA SER A 246 11.49 10.87 11.40
C SER A 246 10.26 11.64 11.85
N HIS A 247 9.36 12.01 10.93
CA HIS A 247 8.12 12.73 11.19
C HIS A 247 6.87 11.90 10.84
N GLU A 248 6.88 10.60 11.20
CA GLU A 248 5.71 9.73 11.03
C GLU A 248 4.49 10.26 11.83
N ARG A 249 3.38 10.54 11.14
CA ARG A 249 2.16 11.12 11.72
C ARG A 249 0.90 10.28 11.47
N ILE A 250 1.03 9.22 10.68
CA ILE A 250 -0.08 8.31 10.32
C ILE A 250 -0.07 7.10 11.25
N LEU A 251 1.11 6.52 11.47
CA LEU A 251 1.26 5.37 12.34
C LEU A 251 1.72 5.83 13.73
N PRO A 252 1.10 5.32 14.81
CA PRO A 252 1.55 5.60 16.17
C PRO A 252 2.98 5.10 16.41
N ARG A 253 3.73 5.80 17.26
CA ARG A 253 5.14 5.44 17.59
C ARG A 253 5.32 4.01 18.09
N TRP A 254 4.32 3.45 18.77
CA TRP A 254 4.39 2.07 19.26
C TRP A 254 4.48 1.03 18.14
N VAL A 255 4.09 1.38 16.88
CA VAL A 255 4.20 0.48 15.73
C VAL A 255 5.66 0.14 15.44
N LEU A 256 6.57 1.12 15.48
CA LEU A 256 8.00 0.87 15.32
C LEU A 256 8.54 -0.03 16.43
N SER A 257 8.14 0.21 17.69
CA SER A 257 8.54 -0.64 18.81
C SER A 257 8.06 -2.09 18.65
N ARG A 258 6.86 -2.26 18.10
CA ARG A 258 6.31 -3.60 17.77
C ARG A 258 7.10 -4.27 16.66
N LEU A 259 7.43 -3.54 15.58
CA LEU A 259 8.25 -4.07 14.49
C LEU A 259 9.64 -4.50 14.99
N ARG A 260 10.29 -3.69 15.84
CA ARG A 260 11.58 -4.05 16.45
C ARG A 260 11.49 -5.31 17.32
N LYS A 261 10.42 -5.47 18.11
CA LYS A 261 10.19 -6.69 18.90
C LYS A 261 9.92 -7.91 18.01
N ARG A 262 9.21 -7.72 16.91
CA ARG A 262 8.86 -8.78 15.96
C ARG A 262 10.07 -9.23 15.14
N PHE A 263 10.97 -8.31 14.83
CA PHE A 263 12.17 -8.54 14.03
C PHE A 263 13.41 -8.00 14.77
N PRO A 264 13.87 -8.69 15.83
CA PRO A 264 14.99 -8.20 16.65
C PRO A 264 16.30 -8.10 15.88
N GLN A 265 16.45 -8.84 14.78
CA GLN A 265 17.62 -8.83 13.90
C GLN A 265 17.47 -7.84 12.72
N ALA A 266 16.32 -7.14 12.63
CA ALA A 266 16.10 -6.19 11.52
C ALA A 266 17.04 -4.99 11.63
N LYS A 267 17.56 -4.56 10.48
CA LYS A 267 18.19 -3.25 10.36
C LYS A 267 17.11 -2.18 10.38
N VAL A 268 17.33 -1.11 11.14
CA VAL A 268 16.39 0.01 11.22
C VAL A 268 17.09 1.28 10.74
N VAL A 269 16.52 1.91 9.73
CA VAL A 269 17.00 3.18 9.17
C VAL A 269 15.90 4.23 9.29
N THR A 270 16.20 5.33 9.94
CA THR A 270 15.33 6.51 9.97
C THR A 270 15.61 7.38 8.75
N ILE A 271 14.55 7.76 8.04
CA ILE A 271 14.63 8.68 6.91
C ILE A 271 14.29 10.07 7.42
N GLU A 272 15.32 10.92 7.47
CA GLU A 272 15.18 12.26 8.03
C GLU A 272 14.43 13.21 7.10
N GLY A 273 13.68 14.14 7.68
CA GLY A 273 12.86 15.11 6.94
C GLY A 273 11.75 14.46 6.10
N ALA A 274 11.25 13.32 6.54
CA ALA A 274 10.18 12.59 5.86
C ALA A 274 8.99 12.30 6.78
N GLY A 275 7.79 12.33 6.20
CA GLY A 275 6.55 11.80 6.77
C GLY A 275 6.27 10.38 6.28
N HIS A 276 5.01 9.97 6.36
CA HIS A 276 4.58 8.60 6.04
C HIS A 276 4.97 8.11 4.64
N VAL A 277 5.02 9.01 3.65
CA VAL A 277 5.38 8.70 2.25
C VAL A 277 6.88 8.87 2.00
N LEU A 278 7.72 8.37 2.89
CA LEU A 278 9.17 8.54 2.93
C LEU A 278 9.90 8.18 1.61
N LEU A 279 9.38 7.19 0.87
CA LEU A 279 9.93 6.78 -0.44
C LEU A 279 9.75 7.84 -1.53
N GLU A 280 8.79 8.74 -1.33
CA GLU A 280 8.46 9.81 -2.26
C GLU A 280 9.03 11.16 -1.80
N GLU A 281 9.09 11.34 -0.49
CA GLU A 281 9.46 12.60 0.12
C GLU A 281 10.98 12.79 0.22
N GLN A 282 11.70 11.71 0.52
CA GLN A 282 13.16 11.66 0.59
C GLN A 282 13.71 10.50 -0.26
N PRO A 283 13.49 10.54 -1.58
CA PRO A 283 13.80 9.42 -2.46
C PRO A 283 15.28 9.04 -2.45
N GLU A 284 16.19 9.99 -2.36
CA GLU A 284 17.63 9.71 -2.36
C GLU A 284 18.07 8.92 -1.13
N GLN A 285 17.58 9.31 0.07
CA GLN A 285 17.90 8.60 1.31
C GLN A 285 17.26 7.21 1.30
N ALA A 286 15.97 7.13 0.96
CA ALA A 286 15.21 5.89 0.95
C ALA A 286 15.76 4.90 -0.09
N ASN A 287 16.02 5.34 -1.32
CA ASN A 287 16.56 4.52 -2.39
C ASN A 287 17.93 3.98 -2.03
N ARG A 288 18.82 4.82 -1.47
CA ARG A 288 20.15 4.42 -1.02
C ARG A 288 20.08 3.34 0.05
N ALA A 289 19.23 3.51 1.05
CA ALA A 289 19.03 2.51 2.12
C ALA A 289 18.49 1.18 1.57
N VAL A 290 17.44 1.23 0.74
CA VAL A 290 16.87 0.03 0.11
C VAL A 290 17.92 -0.67 -0.75
N LYS A 291 18.57 0.06 -1.67
CA LYS A 291 19.55 -0.51 -2.58
C LYS A 291 20.71 -1.15 -1.85
N SER A 292 21.34 -0.44 -0.89
CA SER A 292 22.45 -0.98 -0.09
C SER A 292 22.06 -2.26 0.66
N PHE A 293 20.85 -2.32 1.22
CA PHE A 293 20.35 -3.52 1.87
C PHE A 293 20.15 -4.67 0.89
N LEU A 294 19.53 -4.42 -0.27
CA LEU A 294 19.29 -5.44 -1.27
C LEU A 294 20.60 -5.98 -1.89
N GLU A 295 21.65 -5.19 -1.93
CA GLU A 295 22.98 -5.59 -2.39
C GLU A 295 23.84 -6.26 -1.31
N GLY A 296 23.39 -6.28 -0.05
CA GLY A 296 24.16 -6.84 1.07
C GLY A 296 25.30 -5.94 1.54
N ARG A 297 25.27 -4.63 1.21
CA ARG A 297 26.28 -3.65 1.62
C ARG A 297 25.95 -3.05 2.99
N ASP A 298 26.15 -3.83 4.03
CA ASP A 298 25.71 -3.55 5.40
C ASP A 298 26.28 -2.25 6.00
N GLN A 299 27.55 -1.94 5.76
CA GLN A 299 28.18 -0.71 6.25
C GLN A 299 27.54 0.56 5.69
N ALA A 300 27.04 0.53 4.46
CA ALA A 300 26.33 1.66 3.86
C ALA A 300 24.95 1.89 4.49
N VAL A 301 24.27 0.80 4.90
CA VAL A 301 23.00 0.85 5.65
C VAL A 301 23.23 1.45 7.03
N GLU A 302 24.32 1.07 7.73
CA GLU A 302 24.68 1.60 9.05
C GLU A 302 25.05 3.09 9.01
N ARG A 303 25.77 3.54 7.97
CA ARG A 303 26.06 4.96 7.77
C ARG A 303 24.79 5.79 7.55
N ALA A 304 23.83 5.26 6.79
CA ALA A 304 22.53 5.90 6.60
C ALA A 304 21.72 5.98 7.91
N ALA A 305 21.90 5.00 8.82
CA ALA A 305 21.24 4.99 10.13
C ALA A 305 21.91 5.96 11.15
N LYS A 306 23.22 6.18 11.06
CA LYS A 306 23.99 7.04 12.01
C LYS A 306 23.84 8.54 11.76
N VAL A 307 23.26 8.96 10.65
CA VAL A 307 22.95 10.37 10.35
C VAL A 307 21.71 10.87 11.13
N ALA A 308 21.00 9.97 11.83
CA ALA A 308 19.87 10.33 12.68
C ALA A 308 20.36 10.60 14.12
N PRO A 309 20.05 11.77 14.73
CA PRO A 309 20.27 11.97 16.16
C PRO A 309 19.43 10.94 16.95
N ALA A 310 20.02 10.38 18.00
CA ALA A 310 19.33 9.51 18.94
C ALA A 310 18.12 10.29 19.50
N LEU A 311 16.91 9.78 19.31
CA LEU A 311 15.67 10.26 19.93
C LEU A 311 15.51 9.67 21.33
#